data_ebfaee4fb8ae5be8b1dae004dffa753f
#
_entry.id   ebfaee4fb8ae5be8b1dae004dffa753f
#
_cell.length_a   1.000
_cell.length_b   1.000
_cell.length_c   1.000
_cell.angle_alpha   90.00
_cell.angle_beta   90.00
_cell.angle_gamma   90.00
#
_symmetry.space_group_name_H-M   'P 1'
#
loop_
_entity.id
_entity.type
_entity.pdbx_description
1 polymer ?
#
loop_
_entity_poly.entity_id
_entity_poly.type
_entity_poly.pdbx_seq_one_letter_code
_entity_poly.pdbx_strand_id
1 'polypeptide(L)'
;ALGLIGQDLDADERSRLGLKAGEGVAIGGVDGKAVRSAGVRPGDIILRVGTTPVGSTAALDRELGKVGAGQTIMLLVRRGSATQFVAVTPEEGEKQ
;
A
#
# COMPACT_ATOMS: atom_id res chain seq x y z
N ALA A 1 -4.35 1.28 8.32
CA ALA A 1 -4.49 2.72 8.22
C ALA A 1 -5.02 3.12 6.85
N LEU A 2 -5.72 4.22 6.78
CA LEU A 2 -6.33 4.74 5.55
C LEU A 2 -7.31 3.78 4.88
N GLY A 3 -7.76 2.76 5.59
CA GLY A 3 -8.73 1.81 5.06
C GLY A 3 -8.16 0.77 4.13
N LEU A 4 -6.85 0.60 4.08
CA LEU A 4 -6.24 -0.50 3.34
C LEU A 4 -6.17 -1.72 4.23
N ILE A 5 -6.71 -2.83 3.74
CA ILE A 5 -6.66 -4.10 4.43
C ILE A 5 -5.56 -4.92 3.79
N GLY A 6 -4.42 -5.01 4.47
CA GLY A 6 -3.26 -5.68 3.95
C GLY A 6 -3.16 -7.13 4.38
N GLN A 7 -2.42 -7.91 3.61
CA GLN A 7 -2.08 -9.29 3.94
C GLN A 7 -0.59 -9.47 3.69
N ASP A 8 0.08 -10.13 4.62
CA ASP A 8 1.50 -10.42 4.46
C ASP A 8 1.68 -11.46 3.35
N LEU A 9 2.72 -11.26 2.56
CA LEU A 9 3.13 -12.24 1.56
C LEU A 9 4.16 -13.19 2.18
N ASP A 10 4.06 -14.48 1.86
CA ASP A 10 5.08 -15.42 2.26
C ASP A 10 6.22 -15.44 1.24
N ALA A 11 7.28 -16.21 1.55
CA ALA A 11 8.47 -16.23 0.70
C ALA A 11 8.17 -16.80 -0.69
N ASP A 12 7.28 -17.79 -0.77
CA ASP A 12 6.92 -18.40 -2.05
C ASP A 12 6.16 -17.40 -2.93
N GLU A 13 5.25 -16.64 -2.33
CA GLU A 13 4.51 -15.64 -3.07
C GLU A 13 5.41 -14.53 -3.59
N ARG A 14 6.35 -14.06 -2.75
CA ARG A 14 7.32 -13.07 -3.17
C ARG A 14 8.18 -13.58 -4.32
N SER A 15 8.61 -14.81 -4.21
CA SER A 15 9.46 -15.43 -5.24
C SER A 15 8.71 -15.52 -6.57
N ARG A 16 7.46 -15.96 -6.55
CA ARG A 16 6.66 -16.07 -7.77
C ARG A 16 6.41 -14.70 -8.41
N LEU A 17 6.31 -13.67 -7.59
CA LEU A 17 6.07 -12.32 -8.09
C LEU A 17 7.35 -11.58 -8.45
N GLY A 18 8.51 -12.18 -8.18
CA GLY A 18 9.79 -11.55 -8.46
C GLY A 18 10.11 -10.37 -7.55
N LEU A 19 9.56 -10.36 -6.35
CA LEU A 19 9.76 -9.27 -5.40
C LEU A 19 11.01 -9.48 -4.58
N LYS A 20 11.59 -8.38 -4.13
CA LYS A 20 12.74 -8.43 -3.23
C LYS A 20 12.28 -8.75 -1.82
N ALA A 21 13.19 -9.28 -1.02
CA ALA A 21 12.93 -9.46 0.39
C ALA A 21 12.62 -8.09 1.02
N GLY A 22 11.63 -8.05 1.89
CA GLY A 22 11.22 -6.81 2.54
C GLY A 22 10.34 -5.89 1.71
N GLU A 23 9.87 -6.34 0.54
CA GLU A 23 8.93 -5.59 -0.28
C GLU A 23 7.69 -6.41 -0.55
N GLY A 24 6.55 -5.76 -0.48
CA GLY A 24 5.29 -6.33 -0.93
C GLY A 24 4.32 -6.63 0.18
N VAL A 25 3.19 -5.93 0.15
CA VAL A 25 2.05 -6.20 1.02
C VAL A 25 0.83 -6.33 0.11
N ALA A 26 0.21 -7.49 0.12
CA ALA A 26 -0.98 -7.71 -0.71
C ALA A 26 -2.16 -6.94 -0.11
N ILE A 27 -2.97 -6.36 -0.99
CA ILE A 27 -4.18 -5.66 -0.56
C ILE A 27 -5.37 -6.56 -0.76
N GLY A 28 -5.99 -6.97 0.34
CA GLY A 28 -7.18 -7.82 0.31
C GLY A 28 -8.48 -7.04 0.31
N GLY A 29 -8.45 -5.78 0.70
CA GLY A 29 -9.63 -4.94 0.71
C GLY A 29 -9.29 -3.47 0.78
N VAL A 30 -10.18 -2.63 0.28
CA VAL A 30 -10.01 -1.18 0.28
C VAL A 30 -11.29 -0.57 0.84
N ASP A 31 -11.18 0.08 1.99
CA ASP A 31 -12.33 0.66 2.68
C ASP A 31 -12.17 2.16 2.92
N GLY A 32 -11.06 2.74 2.55
CA GLY A 32 -10.82 4.17 2.71
C GLY A 32 -11.17 4.95 1.45
N LYS A 33 -11.75 6.13 1.64
CA LYS A 33 -12.16 6.96 0.52
C LYS A 33 -10.98 7.45 -0.32
N ALA A 34 -9.92 7.92 0.35
CA ALA A 34 -8.76 8.47 -0.34
C ALA A 34 -8.04 7.42 -1.18
N VAL A 35 -7.85 6.21 -0.62
CA VAL A 35 -7.18 5.15 -1.35
C VAL A 35 -8.05 4.60 -2.48
N ARG A 36 -9.36 4.54 -2.27
CA ARG A 36 -10.28 4.13 -3.32
C ARG A 36 -10.29 5.14 -4.46
N SER A 37 -10.32 6.42 -4.13
CA SER A 37 -10.30 7.49 -5.13
C SER A 37 -8.99 7.51 -5.90
N ALA A 38 -7.90 7.11 -5.28
CA ALA A 38 -6.59 7.03 -5.92
C ALA A 38 -6.47 5.84 -6.87
N GLY A 39 -7.40 4.89 -6.79
CA GLY A 39 -7.40 3.74 -7.68
C GLY A 39 -6.78 2.48 -7.12
N VAL A 40 -6.50 2.44 -5.83
CA VAL A 40 -6.01 1.21 -5.19
C VAL A 40 -7.16 0.20 -5.11
N ARG A 41 -6.89 -1.02 -5.49
CA ARG A 41 -7.91 -2.09 -5.57
C ARG A 41 -7.45 -3.33 -4.86
N PRO A 42 -8.39 -4.19 -4.42
CA PRO A 42 -8.02 -5.52 -3.94
C PRO A 42 -7.23 -6.26 -5.02
N GLY A 43 -6.19 -6.95 -4.62
CA GLY A 43 -5.29 -7.63 -5.53
C GLY A 43 -4.05 -6.84 -5.88
N ASP A 44 -4.02 -5.57 -5.59
CA ASP A 44 -2.80 -4.76 -5.75
C ASP A 44 -1.79 -5.13 -4.67
N ILE A 45 -0.52 -4.90 -4.97
CA ILE A 45 0.57 -5.15 -4.02
C ILE A 45 1.29 -3.82 -3.80
N ILE A 46 1.34 -3.39 -2.55
CA ILE A 46 2.05 -2.16 -2.19
C ILE A 46 3.52 -2.53 -1.95
N LEU A 47 4.41 -1.95 -2.73
CA LEU A 47 5.84 -2.21 -2.60
C LEU A 47 6.53 -1.19 -1.72
N ARG A 48 6.13 0.07 -1.83
CA ARG A 48 6.75 1.17 -1.09
C ARG A 48 5.71 2.21 -0.71
N VAL A 49 5.96 2.88 0.40
CA VAL A 49 5.22 4.08 0.79
C VAL A 49 6.23 5.22 0.74
N GLY A 50 6.05 6.13 -0.21
CA GLY A 50 7.06 7.13 -0.51
C GLY A 50 8.32 6.45 -1.00
N THR A 51 9.42 6.58 -0.27
CA THR A 51 10.68 5.92 -0.61
C THR A 51 10.98 4.74 0.31
N THR A 52 10.08 4.41 1.22
CA THR A 52 10.30 3.38 2.23
C THR A 52 9.68 2.06 1.79
N PRO A 53 10.48 1.00 1.60
CA PRO A 53 9.93 -0.31 1.29
C PRO A 53 9.09 -0.83 2.44
N VAL A 54 7.97 -1.48 2.12
CA VAL A 54 7.11 -2.13 3.11
C VAL A 54 6.96 -3.59 2.75
N GLY A 55 7.19 -4.47 3.70
CA GLY A 55 7.12 -5.91 3.48
C GLY A 55 6.21 -6.63 4.45
N SER A 56 5.44 -5.90 5.24
CA SER A 56 4.48 -6.48 6.17
C SER A 56 3.35 -5.50 6.39
N THR A 57 2.22 -6.02 6.86
CA THR A 57 1.08 -5.16 7.19
C THR A 57 1.42 -4.18 8.29
N ALA A 58 2.25 -4.60 9.25
CA ALA A 58 2.69 -3.71 10.32
C ALA A 58 3.53 -2.55 9.78
N ALA A 59 4.44 -2.84 8.84
CA ALA A 59 5.26 -1.79 8.24
C ALA A 59 4.40 -0.84 7.42
N LEU A 60 3.44 -1.37 6.66
CA LEU A 60 2.54 -0.56 5.86
C LEU A 60 1.73 0.39 6.75
N ASP A 61 1.15 -0.13 7.82
CA ASP A 61 0.35 0.68 8.73
C ASP A 61 1.20 1.76 9.39
N ARG A 62 2.43 1.43 9.77
CA ARG A 62 3.32 2.39 10.40
C ARG A 62 3.65 3.54 9.46
N GLU A 63 3.97 3.22 8.20
CA GLU A 63 4.32 4.26 7.23
C GLU A 63 3.11 5.11 6.85
N LEU A 64 1.95 4.50 6.69
CA LEU A 64 0.73 5.23 6.39
C LEU A 64 0.30 6.11 7.57
N GLY A 65 0.56 5.67 8.78
CA GLY A 65 0.24 6.44 9.97
C GLY A 65 1.02 7.75 10.11
N LYS A 66 2.12 7.88 9.37
CA LYS A 66 2.93 9.09 9.36
C LYS A 66 2.37 10.16 8.43
N VAL A 67 1.44 9.80 7.57
CA VAL A 67 0.88 10.72 6.58
C VAL A 67 -0.24 11.52 7.22
N GLY A 68 -0.11 12.83 7.21
CA GLY A 68 -1.15 13.71 7.76
C GLY A 68 -2.25 14.00 6.76
N ALA A 69 -3.40 14.44 7.26
CA ALA A 69 -4.50 14.84 6.41
C ALA A 69 -4.04 15.98 5.50
N GLY A 70 -4.40 15.89 4.24
CA GLY A 70 -4.02 16.88 3.24
C GLY A 70 -2.62 16.68 2.66
N GLN A 71 -1.83 15.77 3.20
CA GLN A 71 -0.52 15.46 2.65
C GLN A 71 -0.64 14.37 1.60
N THR A 72 0.04 14.54 0.48
CA THR A 72 0.04 13.53 -0.57
C THR A 72 1.21 12.58 -0.37
N ILE A 73 0.92 11.29 -0.41
CA ILE A 73 1.94 10.25 -0.35
C ILE A 73 1.87 9.41 -1.62
N MET A 74 3.03 9.08 -2.15
CA MET A 74 3.11 8.22 -3.33
C MET A 74 3.27 6.79 -2.88
N LEU A 75 2.43 5.92 -3.41
CA LEU A 75 2.55 4.48 -3.18
C LEU A 75 3.08 3.84 -4.45
N LEU A 76 4.07 2.99 -4.31
CA LEU A 76 4.53 2.17 -5.42
C LEU A 76 3.73 0.89 -5.40
N VAL A 77 2.92 0.69 -6.42
CA VAL A 77 1.92 -0.38 -6.47
C VAL A 77 2.23 -1.29 -7.64
N ARG A 78 2.18 -2.59 -7.41
CA ARG A 78 2.27 -3.57 -8.47
C ARG A 78 0.88 -4.13 -8.75
N ARG A 79 0.50 -4.10 -10.02
CA ARG A 79 -0.77 -4.65 -10.49
C ARG A 79 -0.46 -5.58 -11.65
N GLY A 80 -0.63 -6.88 -11.45
CA GLY A 80 -0.19 -7.86 -12.41
C GLY A 80 1.32 -7.80 -12.58
N SER A 81 1.79 -7.59 -13.79
CA SER A 81 3.22 -7.43 -14.07
C SER A 81 3.65 -5.96 -14.16
N ALA A 82 2.72 -5.03 -14.00
CA ALA A 82 3.02 -3.61 -14.11
C ALA A 82 3.21 -2.97 -12.75
N THR A 83 4.11 -2.01 -12.68
CA THR A 83 4.37 -1.23 -11.48
C THR A 83 4.04 0.22 -11.77
N GLN A 84 3.36 0.87 -10.85
CA GLN A 84 2.98 2.27 -11.06
C GLN A 84 2.94 3.00 -9.73
N PHE A 85 3.08 4.32 -9.80
CA PHE A 85 2.91 5.17 -8.62
C PHE A 85 1.46 5.61 -8.54
N VAL A 86 0.94 5.59 -7.31
CA VAL A 86 -0.42 6.03 -7.02
C VAL A 86 -0.32 7.10 -5.95
N ALA A 87 -0.85 8.27 -6.23
CA ALA A 87 -0.83 9.37 -5.28
C ALA A 87 -2.09 9.31 -4.40
N VAL A 88 -1.90 9.31 -3.10
CA VAL A 88 -2.99 9.27 -2.14
C VAL A 88 -2.91 10.48 -1.24
N THR A 89 -4.01 11.21 -1.12
CA THR A 89 -4.10 12.36 -0.22
C THR A 89 -5.22 12.11 0.77
N PRO A 90 -4.88 11.72 2.02
CA PRO A 90 -5.92 11.49 3.02
C PRO A 90 -6.70 12.77 3.30
N GLU A 91 -8.01 12.63 3.42
CA GLU A 91 -8.85 13.74 3.80
C GLU A 91 -8.94 13.81 5.32
N GLU A 92 -9.24 15.01 5.81
CA GLU A 92 -9.51 15.18 7.21
C GLU A 92 -10.69 14.29 7.62
N GLY A 93 -10.52 13.56 8.71
CA GLY A 93 -11.56 12.64 9.16
C GLY A 93 -11.37 11.21 8.70
N GLU A 94 -10.47 10.91 7.78
CA GLU A 94 -10.19 9.54 7.33
C GLU A 94 -9.13 8.84 8.17
N LYS A 95 -8.50 9.53 9.07
CA LYS A 95 -7.44 8.94 9.90
C LYS A 95 -8.01 7.85 10.80
N GLN A 96 -7.22 6.82 10.99
CA GLN A 96 -7.56 5.74 11.89
C GLN A 96 -6.87 5.88 13.23
#